data_fea45c2f52ae3e77bf24330e9d344305
#
_entry.id   fea45c2f52ae3e77bf24330e9d344305
#
_cell.length_a   1.000
_cell.length_b   1.000
_cell.length_c   1.000
_cell.angle_alpha   90.00
_cell.angle_beta   90.00
_cell.angle_gamma   90.00
#
_symmetry.space_group_name_H-M   'P 1'
#
loop_
_entity.id
_entity.type
_entity.pdbx_description
1 polymer ?
#
loop_
_entity_poly.entity_id
_entity_poly.type
_entity_poly.pdbx_seq_one_letter_code
_entity_poly.pdbx_strand_id
1 'polypeptide(L)'
;DEATGKTYKFNVNSQTLLGCSFNPELAYQWGLVEGNSCLWVERYDLWGSGLTLNRTPYNGRNYEYISEDPMLTNVIGREVIQGCSDKGIINGPKHMGFNDQEHNRAGISAYMTEQKFRETDLRGFEGALSDAFGMGVMIAFNRIGATNASHHVGMIQKIVRGEWGFKGLISTDMMNNYLYFNAESMV
;
A
#
# COMPACT_ATOMS: atom_id res chain seq x y z
N ASP A 1 -22.16 1.04 4.63
CA ASP A 1 -21.47 2.00 5.51
C ASP A 1 -22.43 2.48 6.59
N GLU A 2 -22.13 2.24 7.85
CA GLU A 2 -23.01 2.55 9.00
C GLU A 2 -23.22 4.06 9.18
N ALA A 3 -22.25 4.88 8.83
CA ALA A 3 -22.33 6.33 9.03
C ALA A 3 -23.21 7.02 7.98
N THR A 4 -23.29 6.50 6.78
CA THR A 4 -24.06 7.10 5.66
C THR A 4 -25.33 6.32 5.33
N GLY A 5 -25.52 5.15 5.90
CA GLY A 5 -26.63 4.23 5.57
C GLY A 5 -26.58 3.68 4.14
N LYS A 6 -25.52 3.97 3.39
CA LYS A 6 -25.36 3.52 2.00
C LYS A 6 -24.66 2.16 1.94
N THR A 7 -25.11 1.32 1.03
CA THR A 7 -24.55 -0.03 0.87
C THR A 7 -23.60 -0.07 -0.33
N TYR A 8 -22.42 -0.59 -0.11
CA TYR A 8 -21.53 -1.01 -1.17
C TYR A 8 -22.17 -2.21 -1.92
N LYS A 9 -22.53 -1.99 -3.16
CA LYS A 9 -22.88 -3.09 -4.08
C LYS A 9 -21.86 -3.18 -5.19
N PHE A 10 -20.62 -3.28 -4.82
CA PHE A 10 -19.55 -3.25 -5.78
C PHE A 10 -18.65 -4.48 -5.57
N ASN A 11 -18.72 -5.40 -6.49
CA ASN A 11 -17.82 -6.54 -6.55
C ASN A 11 -16.77 -6.26 -7.62
N VAL A 12 -15.58 -5.89 -7.19
CA VAL A 12 -14.39 -5.96 -8.03
C VAL A 12 -13.69 -7.30 -7.84
N ASN A 13 -13.01 -7.72 -8.86
CA ASN A 13 -12.11 -8.86 -8.80
C ASN A 13 -10.95 -8.58 -7.84
N SER A 14 -10.18 -9.61 -7.49
CA SER A 14 -8.97 -9.40 -6.70
C SER A 14 -7.94 -8.56 -7.46
N GLN A 15 -7.10 -7.83 -6.75
CA GLN A 15 -6.01 -7.06 -7.37
C GLN A 15 -4.99 -7.98 -8.08
N THR A 16 -4.81 -9.20 -7.59
CA THR A 16 -4.03 -10.22 -8.29
C THR A 16 -4.57 -10.51 -9.69
N LEU A 17 -5.90 -10.62 -9.83
CA LEU A 17 -6.51 -10.82 -11.15
C LEU A 17 -6.32 -9.59 -12.05
N LEU A 18 -6.39 -8.39 -11.49
CA LEU A 18 -6.08 -7.17 -12.21
C LEU A 18 -4.62 -7.18 -12.71
N GLY A 19 -3.67 -7.59 -11.87
CA GLY A 19 -2.27 -7.79 -12.25
C GLY A 19 -2.10 -8.78 -13.41
N CYS A 20 -2.83 -9.88 -13.39
CA CYS A 20 -2.82 -10.88 -14.46
C CYS A 20 -3.34 -10.36 -15.82
N SER A 21 -4.01 -9.22 -15.85
CA SER A 21 -4.44 -8.60 -17.11
C SER A 21 -3.28 -7.98 -17.90
N PHE A 22 -2.18 -7.61 -17.23
CA PHE A 22 -1.07 -6.83 -17.81
C PHE A 22 -1.54 -5.56 -18.52
N ASN A 23 -2.67 -4.98 -18.11
CA ASN A 23 -3.31 -3.87 -18.81
C ASN A 23 -3.39 -2.62 -17.91
N PRO A 24 -2.49 -1.64 -18.09
CA PRO A 24 -2.49 -0.40 -17.32
C PRO A 24 -3.77 0.44 -17.49
N GLU A 25 -4.34 0.47 -18.71
CA GLU A 25 -5.59 1.20 -18.96
C GLU A 25 -6.75 0.60 -18.15
N LEU A 26 -6.85 -0.72 -18.08
CA LEU A 26 -7.84 -1.39 -17.24
C LEU A 26 -7.61 -1.07 -15.75
N ALA A 27 -6.36 -0.97 -15.33
CA ALA A 27 -6.01 -0.60 -13.96
C ALA A 27 -6.44 0.84 -13.63
N TYR A 28 -6.26 1.77 -14.55
CA TYR A 28 -6.76 3.15 -14.41
C TYR A 28 -8.28 3.18 -14.30
N GLN A 29 -9.00 2.48 -15.19
CA GLN A 29 -10.46 2.37 -15.13
C GLN A 29 -10.94 1.76 -13.80
N TRP A 30 -10.22 0.76 -13.29
CA TRP A 30 -10.46 0.20 -11.96
C TRP A 30 -10.37 1.28 -10.87
N GLY A 31 -9.31 2.08 -10.88
CA GLY A 31 -9.14 3.20 -9.95
C GLY A 31 -10.27 4.22 -10.02
N LEU A 32 -10.74 4.56 -11.22
CA LEU A 32 -11.91 5.44 -11.40
C LEU A 32 -13.17 4.86 -10.75
N VAL A 33 -13.38 3.55 -10.87
CA VAL A 33 -14.54 2.87 -10.30
C VAL A 33 -14.45 2.82 -8.78
N GLU A 34 -13.27 2.52 -8.22
CA GLU A 34 -13.04 2.59 -6.76
C GLU A 34 -13.29 4.00 -6.24
N GLY A 35 -12.74 5.02 -6.90
CA GLY A 35 -12.95 6.41 -6.52
C GLY A 35 -14.42 6.83 -6.56
N ASN A 36 -15.17 6.46 -7.60
CA ASN A 36 -16.61 6.69 -7.67
C ASN A 36 -17.37 5.99 -6.54
N SER A 37 -16.95 4.78 -6.18
CA SER A 37 -17.56 4.03 -5.09
C SER A 37 -17.35 4.70 -3.74
N CYS A 38 -16.16 5.27 -3.52
CA CYS A 38 -15.86 6.07 -2.33
C CYS A 38 -16.75 7.32 -2.27
N LEU A 39 -16.87 8.06 -3.37
CA LEU A 39 -17.74 9.23 -3.45
C LEU A 39 -19.21 8.87 -3.19
N TRP A 40 -19.67 7.73 -3.69
CA TRP A 40 -21.03 7.26 -3.46
C TRP A 40 -21.36 7.07 -1.97
N VAL A 41 -20.40 6.55 -1.20
CA VAL A 41 -20.57 6.35 0.25
C VAL A 41 -20.06 7.52 1.09
N GLU A 42 -19.76 8.65 0.45
CA GLU A 42 -19.28 9.88 1.11
C GLU A 42 -17.98 9.65 1.91
N ARG A 43 -17.07 8.85 1.36
CA ARG A 43 -15.72 8.63 1.88
C ARG A 43 -14.71 9.26 0.92
N TYR A 44 -13.74 9.96 1.49
CA TYR A 44 -12.74 10.69 0.71
C TYR A 44 -11.34 10.10 0.87
N ASP A 45 -11.24 9.02 1.60
CA ASP A 45 -10.03 8.24 1.77
C ASP A 45 -10.30 6.74 1.57
N LEU A 46 -9.35 6.07 0.96
CA LEU A 46 -9.34 4.63 0.72
C LEU A 46 -7.98 4.05 1.12
N TRP A 47 -7.95 3.25 2.15
CA TRP A 47 -6.74 2.51 2.56
C TRP A 47 -6.70 1.18 1.80
N GLY A 48 -6.37 1.30 0.53
CA GLY A 48 -6.43 0.22 -0.44
C GLY A 48 -5.24 0.21 -1.38
N SER A 49 -5.38 -0.54 -2.47
CA SER A 49 -4.30 -0.86 -3.41
C SER A 49 -3.12 -1.51 -2.71
N GLY A 50 -3.20 -2.82 -2.54
CA GLY A 50 -2.14 -3.63 -1.97
C GLY A 50 -0.94 -3.71 -2.91
N LEU A 51 0.18 -3.08 -2.54
CA LEU A 51 1.41 -3.04 -3.33
C LEU A 51 2.55 -3.86 -2.70
N THR A 52 2.29 -4.59 -1.64
CA THR A 52 3.22 -5.61 -1.14
C THR A 52 3.38 -6.71 -2.18
N LEU A 53 4.58 -7.21 -2.38
CA LEU A 53 4.84 -8.26 -3.36
C LEU A 53 4.37 -9.64 -2.88
N ASN A 54 3.80 -10.43 -3.79
CA ASN A 54 3.39 -11.82 -3.56
C ASN A 54 4.62 -12.75 -3.52
N ARG A 55 5.44 -12.71 -2.48
CA ARG A 55 6.69 -13.48 -2.39
C ARG A 55 6.50 -14.96 -2.10
N THR A 56 5.40 -15.31 -1.47
CA THR A 56 5.10 -16.68 -1.07
C THR A 56 3.61 -16.97 -1.23
N PRO A 57 3.24 -18.17 -1.70
CA PRO A 57 1.84 -18.55 -1.82
C PRO A 57 1.14 -18.70 -0.46
N TYR A 58 1.91 -18.75 0.63
CA TYR A 58 1.37 -18.97 1.98
C TYR A 58 0.95 -17.68 2.70
N ASN A 59 1.14 -16.51 2.10
CA ASN A 59 0.63 -15.27 2.68
C ASN A 59 -0.90 -15.22 2.55
N GLY A 60 -1.59 -15.10 3.67
CA GLY A 60 -3.06 -15.07 3.72
C GLY A 60 -3.73 -13.88 3.02
N ARG A 61 -2.93 -12.87 2.59
CA ARG A 61 -3.42 -11.64 1.95
C ARG A 61 -2.99 -11.47 0.49
N ASN A 62 -2.48 -12.52 -0.15
CA ASN A 62 -2.05 -12.43 -1.55
C ASN A 62 -3.16 -11.96 -2.50
N TYR A 63 -4.43 -12.23 -2.19
CA TYR A 63 -5.57 -11.82 -3.01
C TYR A 63 -5.72 -10.30 -3.14
N GLU A 64 -5.22 -9.52 -2.19
CA GLU A 64 -5.28 -8.07 -2.23
C GLU A 64 -4.00 -7.40 -2.79
N TYR A 65 -3.01 -8.19 -3.18
CA TYR A 65 -1.77 -7.73 -3.79
C TYR A 65 -1.74 -8.02 -5.29
N ILE A 66 -1.03 -7.17 -6.03
CA ILE A 66 -1.07 -7.19 -7.51
C ILE A 66 -0.25 -8.35 -8.06
N SER A 67 1.02 -8.48 -7.68
CA SER A 67 1.95 -9.41 -8.28
C SER A 67 3.15 -9.71 -7.39
N GLU A 68 3.91 -10.74 -7.76
CA GLU A 68 5.27 -10.99 -7.25
C GLU A 68 6.32 -10.12 -7.96
N ASP A 69 6.01 -9.62 -9.15
CA ASP A 69 6.90 -8.78 -9.94
C ASP A 69 6.81 -7.30 -9.51
N PRO A 70 7.95 -6.67 -9.12
CA PRO A 70 7.95 -5.30 -8.66
C PRO A 70 7.61 -4.27 -9.75
N MET A 71 7.95 -4.54 -11.02
CA MET A 71 7.63 -3.64 -12.12
C MET A 71 6.15 -3.71 -12.49
N LEU A 72 5.59 -4.91 -12.55
CA LEU A 72 4.15 -5.07 -12.80
C LEU A 72 3.34 -4.43 -11.67
N THR A 73 3.74 -4.65 -10.42
CA THR A 73 3.10 -4.01 -9.25
C THR A 73 3.21 -2.49 -9.33
N ASN A 74 4.36 -1.95 -9.72
CA ASN A 74 4.57 -0.50 -9.90
C ASN A 74 3.63 0.06 -10.98
N VAL A 75 3.62 -0.53 -12.17
CA VAL A 75 2.85 0.01 -13.31
C VAL A 75 1.34 -0.09 -13.05
N ILE A 76 0.86 -1.25 -12.65
CA ILE A 76 -0.57 -1.45 -12.39
C ILE A 76 -1.01 -0.64 -11.15
N GLY A 77 -0.23 -0.66 -10.07
CA GLY A 77 -0.53 0.09 -8.85
C GLY A 77 -0.59 1.59 -9.08
N ARG A 78 0.34 2.14 -9.87
CA ARG A 78 0.36 3.55 -10.25
C ARG A 78 -0.96 3.96 -10.92
N GLU A 79 -1.43 3.18 -11.88
CA GLU A 79 -2.64 3.50 -12.63
C GLU A 79 -3.91 3.41 -11.76
N VAL A 80 -3.99 2.43 -10.85
CA VAL A 80 -5.10 2.38 -9.88
C VAL A 80 -5.10 3.63 -8.99
N ILE A 81 -3.95 4.02 -8.46
CA ILE A 81 -3.81 5.21 -7.62
C ILE A 81 -4.18 6.48 -8.41
N GLN A 82 -3.72 6.60 -9.66
CA GLN A 82 -4.05 7.73 -10.51
C GLN A 82 -5.57 7.84 -10.72
N GLY A 83 -6.24 6.75 -11.07
CA GLY A 83 -7.69 6.75 -11.26
C GLY A 83 -8.46 7.17 -10.02
N CYS A 84 -8.07 6.71 -8.84
CA CYS A 84 -8.65 7.15 -7.57
C CYS A 84 -8.40 8.65 -7.30
N SER A 85 -7.17 9.10 -7.53
CA SER A 85 -6.76 10.50 -7.32
C SER A 85 -7.52 11.47 -8.23
N ASP A 86 -7.79 11.07 -9.48
CA ASP A 86 -8.59 11.85 -10.43
C ASP A 86 -10.06 12.04 -9.99
N LYS A 87 -10.53 11.19 -9.07
CA LYS A 87 -11.81 11.35 -8.38
C LYS A 87 -11.71 12.17 -7.09
N GLY A 88 -10.54 12.67 -6.74
CA GLY A 88 -10.30 13.41 -5.51
C GLY A 88 -10.24 12.54 -4.25
N ILE A 89 -10.02 11.24 -4.38
CA ILE A 89 -9.91 10.30 -3.27
C ILE A 89 -8.46 10.14 -2.85
N ILE A 90 -8.19 10.27 -1.56
CA ILE A 90 -6.90 9.90 -0.96
C ILE A 90 -6.81 8.38 -0.99
N ASN A 91 -6.05 7.81 -1.93
CA ASN A 91 -5.75 6.39 -1.93
C ASN A 91 -4.41 6.16 -1.23
N GLY A 92 -4.44 5.39 -0.14
CA GLY A 92 -3.27 5.02 0.64
C GLY A 92 -2.82 3.59 0.31
N PRO A 93 -1.92 3.40 -0.69
CA PRO A 93 -1.40 2.07 -0.98
C PRO A 93 -0.71 1.45 0.23
N LYS A 94 -0.76 0.12 0.34
CA LYS A 94 -0.34 -0.63 1.52
C LYS A 94 0.26 -1.99 1.16
N HIS A 95 0.97 -2.61 2.07
CA HIS A 95 1.55 -2.12 3.32
C HIS A 95 3.04 -1.91 3.11
N MET A 96 3.49 -0.68 3.11
CA MET A 96 4.89 -0.36 2.82
C MET A 96 5.79 -0.84 3.95
N GLY A 97 6.80 -1.64 3.62
CA GLY A 97 7.78 -2.16 4.59
C GLY A 97 7.59 -3.65 4.93
N PHE A 98 7.30 -4.50 3.94
CA PHE A 98 7.37 -5.98 3.99
C PHE A 98 6.27 -6.71 4.75
N ASN A 99 5.01 -6.49 4.41
CA ASN A 99 3.93 -7.32 4.93
C ASN A 99 3.82 -8.67 4.15
N ASP A 100 4.90 -9.44 4.12
CA ASP A 100 5.01 -10.66 3.32
C ASP A 100 4.35 -11.88 3.96
N GLN A 101 3.98 -11.81 5.23
CA GLN A 101 3.22 -12.85 5.93
C GLN A 101 2.34 -12.24 7.02
N GLU A 102 1.25 -12.92 7.33
CA GLU A 102 0.30 -12.48 8.35
C GLU A 102 0.60 -13.06 9.74
N HIS A 103 1.14 -14.28 9.78
CA HIS A 103 1.46 -14.92 11.05
C HIS A 103 2.56 -14.15 11.77
N ASN A 104 2.26 -13.70 13.00
CA ASN A 104 3.18 -12.93 13.85
C ASN A 104 3.76 -11.67 13.19
N ARG A 105 3.03 -11.02 12.28
CA ARG A 105 3.53 -9.92 11.44
C ARG A 105 4.11 -8.75 12.23
N ALA A 106 3.59 -8.48 13.41
CA ALA A 106 4.12 -7.42 14.29
C ALA A 106 5.44 -7.79 14.97
N GLY A 107 5.73 -9.08 15.12
CA GLY A 107 6.98 -9.59 15.71
C GLY A 107 8.09 -9.87 14.70
N ILE A 108 7.80 -9.79 13.40
CA ILE A 108 8.74 -10.16 12.35
C ILE A 108 9.72 -9.03 12.06
N SER A 109 10.97 -9.39 11.84
CA SER A 109 12.02 -8.52 11.32
C SER A 109 12.45 -9.01 9.94
N ALA A 110 12.31 -8.18 8.92
CA ALA A 110 12.79 -8.46 7.58
C ALA A 110 14.20 -7.93 7.41
N TYR A 111 15.11 -8.78 6.95
CA TYR A 111 16.51 -8.42 6.69
C TYR A 111 16.82 -8.58 5.22
N MET A 112 17.38 -7.54 4.62
CA MET A 112 17.83 -7.56 3.24
C MET A 112 18.86 -6.47 2.98
N THR A 113 19.51 -6.54 1.82
CA THR A 113 20.37 -5.46 1.35
C THR A 113 19.53 -4.25 0.92
N GLU A 114 20.09 -3.05 1.00
CA GLU A 114 19.44 -1.84 0.51
C GLU A 114 19.11 -1.95 -0.99
N GLN A 115 20.01 -2.52 -1.79
CA GLN A 115 19.76 -2.75 -3.21
C GLN A 115 18.49 -3.57 -3.43
N LYS A 116 18.37 -4.72 -2.77
CA LYS A 116 17.16 -5.54 -2.89
C LYS A 116 15.92 -4.79 -2.45
N PHE A 117 16.00 -4.05 -1.35
CA PHE A 117 14.89 -3.25 -0.86
C PHE A 117 14.38 -2.25 -1.89
N ARG A 118 15.29 -1.50 -2.52
CA ARG A 118 14.98 -0.50 -3.54
C ARG A 118 14.45 -1.12 -4.83
N GLU A 119 15.08 -2.18 -5.30
CA GLU A 119 14.76 -2.81 -6.59
C GLU A 119 13.50 -3.67 -6.56
N THR A 120 13.08 -4.13 -5.37
CA THR A 120 11.91 -4.98 -5.23
C THR A 120 10.78 -4.31 -4.46
N ASP A 121 10.84 -4.25 -3.15
CA ASP A 121 9.71 -3.87 -2.30
C ASP A 121 9.31 -2.41 -2.42
N LEU A 122 10.29 -1.52 -2.43
CA LEU A 122 10.04 -0.10 -2.64
C LEU A 122 9.63 0.19 -4.08
N ARG A 123 10.15 -0.58 -5.03
CA ARG A 123 9.82 -0.40 -6.44
C ARG A 123 8.34 -0.50 -6.74
N GLY A 124 7.63 -1.40 -6.05
CA GLY A 124 6.18 -1.52 -6.18
C GLY A 124 5.41 -0.25 -5.81
N PHE A 125 5.93 0.54 -4.86
CA PHE A 125 5.30 1.77 -4.37
C PHE A 125 5.75 3.03 -5.10
N GLU A 126 6.92 3.02 -5.73
CA GLU A 126 7.56 4.23 -6.27
C GLU A 126 6.64 5.00 -7.22
N GLY A 127 6.11 4.36 -8.26
CA GLY A 127 5.25 5.04 -9.23
C GLY A 127 3.98 5.61 -8.64
N ALA A 128 3.39 4.92 -7.65
CA ALA A 128 2.20 5.39 -6.96
C ALA A 128 2.45 6.65 -6.11
N LEU A 129 3.65 6.79 -5.54
CA LEU A 129 3.98 7.88 -4.61
C LEU A 129 4.74 9.03 -5.26
N SER A 130 5.50 8.78 -6.35
CA SER A 130 6.24 9.81 -7.06
C SER A 130 5.49 10.39 -8.25
N ASP A 131 4.77 9.56 -9.02
CA ASP A 131 4.25 9.92 -10.33
C ASP A 131 2.72 10.06 -10.37
N ALA A 132 1.98 9.27 -9.60
CA ALA A 132 0.52 9.14 -9.71
C ALA A 132 -0.28 10.05 -8.76
N PHE A 133 0.29 11.12 -8.26
CA PHE A 133 -0.37 12.00 -7.28
C PHE A 133 -0.97 11.27 -6.08
N GLY A 134 -0.40 10.11 -5.72
CA GLY A 134 -0.79 9.40 -4.51
C GLY A 134 -0.74 10.35 -3.30
N MET A 135 -1.85 10.47 -2.58
CA MET A 135 -1.97 11.39 -1.45
C MET A 135 -1.81 10.70 -0.10
N GLY A 136 -1.66 9.39 -0.08
CA GLY A 136 -1.50 8.59 1.13
C GLY A 136 -0.55 7.41 0.95
N VAL A 137 -0.09 6.82 2.03
CA VAL A 137 0.57 5.51 2.11
C VAL A 137 0.41 4.94 3.51
N MET A 138 0.16 3.64 3.60
CA MET A 138 0.08 2.92 4.88
C MET A 138 1.32 2.06 5.08
N ILE A 139 1.96 2.23 6.23
CA ILE A 139 3.17 1.50 6.61
C ILE A 139 2.79 0.17 7.28
N ALA A 140 3.56 -0.87 7.00
CA ALA A 140 3.35 -2.21 7.56
C ALA A 140 3.65 -2.29 9.07
N PHE A 141 3.12 -3.33 9.73
CA PHE A 141 3.37 -3.57 11.16
C PHE A 141 4.76 -4.11 11.49
N ASN A 142 5.39 -4.79 10.57
CA ASN A 142 6.64 -5.49 10.81
C ASN A 142 7.84 -4.53 10.95
N ARG A 143 8.99 -5.13 11.19
CA ARG A 143 10.25 -4.40 11.29
C ARG A 143 11.11 -4.57 10.04
N ILE A 144 11.87 -3.54 9.75
CA ILE A 144 12.96 -3.56 8.78
C ILE A 144 14.25 -3.61 9.59
N GLY A 145 14.92 -4.74 9.57
CA GLY A 145 15.97 -5.01 10.54
C GLY A 145 15.42 -4.97 11.98
N ALA A 146 16.04 -4.24 12.87
CA ALA A 146 15.60 -4.09 14.25
C ALA A 146 14.55 -2.98 14.45
N THR A 147 14.32 -2.13 13.44
CA THR A 147 13.49 -0.94 13.55
C THR A 147 12.08 -1.21 13.01
N ASN A 148 11.03 -0.82 13.74
CA ASN A 148 9.67 -0.88 13.24
C ASN A 148 9.56 -0.08 11.93
N ALA A 149 8.83 -0.60 10.94
CA ALA A 149 8.71 0.03 9.63
C ALA A 149 8.21 1.48 9.72
N SER A 150 7.29 1.78 10.65
CA SER A 150 6.75 3.13 10.86
C SER A 150 7.76 4.11 11.47
N HIS A 151 8.85 3.63 12.03
CA HIS A 151 9.94 4.44 12.62
C HIS A 151 11.22 4.40 11.77
N HIS A 152 11.18 3.76 10.60
CA HIS A 152 12.37 3.59 9.77
C HIS A 152 12.72 4.86 8.99
N VAL A 153 13.54 5.72 9.62
CA VAL A 153 13.95 7.03 9.06
C VAL A 153 14.51 6.91 7.64
N GLY A 154 15.32 5.87 7.36
CA GLY A 154 15.88 5.63 6.02
C GLY A 154 14.81 5.47 4.95
N MET A 155 13.76 4.69 5.22
CA MET A 155 12.64 4.51 4.31
C MET A 155 11.79 5.78 4.22
N ILE A 156 11.31 6.28 5.35
CA ILE A 156 10.31 7.34 5.39
C ILE A 156 10.92 8.69 5.00
N GLN A 157 11.99 9.12 5.67
CA GLN A 157 12.50 10.47 5.49
C GLN A 157 13.46 10.58 4.30
N LYS A 158 14.36 9.61 4.12
CA LYS A 158 15.35 9.71 3.05
C LYS A 158 14.77 9.32 1.70
N ILE A 159 14.11 8.16 1.61
CA ILE A 159 13.59 7.65 0.33
C ILE A 159 12.25 8.31 0.00
N VAL A 160 11.21 8.07 0.80
CA VAL A 160 9.84 8.50 0.46
C VAL A 160 9.72 10.02 0.43
N ARG A 161 10.16 10.71 1.48
CA ARG A 161 10.09 12.17 1.55
C ARG A 161 11.16 12.85 0.71
N GLY A 162 12.41 12.38 0.79
CA GLY A 162 13.56 13.02 0.17
C GLY A 162 13.71 12.67 -1.31
N GLU A 163 13.90 11.40 -1.65
CA GLU A 163 14.22 10.99 -3.02
C GLU A 163 12.97 11.03 -3.92
N TRP A 164 11.83 10.50 -3.45
CA TRP A 164 10.58 10.51 -4.22
C TRP A 164 9.78 11.81 -4.11
N GLY A 165 10.16 12.70 -3.17
CA GLY A 165 9.48 13.98 -2.98
C GLY A 165 8.02 13.87 -2.51
N PHE A 166 7.60 12.71 -1.97
CA PHE A 166 6.23 12.47 -1.53
C PHE A 166 5.82 13.41 -0.39
N LYS A 167 4.71 14.11 -0.58
CA LYS A 167 4.20 15.11 0.39
C LYS A 167 2.89 14.69 1.05
N GLY A 168 2.32 13.56 0.63
CA GLY A 168 1.04 13.08 1.13
C GLY A 168 1.09 12.53 2.56
N LEU A 169 -0.02 12.00 3.01
CA LEU A 169 -0.18 11.40 4.34
C LEU A 169 0.61 10.09 4.44
N ILE A 170 1.37 9.93 5.50
CA ILE A 170 1.97 8.65 5.87
C ILE A 170 1.28 8.18 7.15
N SER A 171 0.56 7.09 7.06
CA SER A 171 -0.15 6.49 8.19
C SER A 171 0.52 5.19 8.60
N THR A 172 0.43 4.83 9.87
CA THR A 172 0.67 3.45 10.32
C THR A 172 -0.51 2.58 9.93
N ASP A 173 -0.34 1.27 9.92
CA ASP A 173 -1.47 0.34 9.93
C ASP A 173 -2.25 0.48 11.26
N MET A 174 -3.45 -0.10 11.34
CA MET A 174 -4.37 0.08 12.47
C MET A 174 -3.71 -0.23 13.82
N MET A 175 -3.71 0.75 14.71
CA MET A 175 -3.11 0.65 16.05
C MET A 175 -4.09 0.08 17.09
N ASN A 176 -5.13 -0.64 16.67
CA ASN A 176 -6.14 -1.18 17.57
C ASN A 176 -5.53 -2.19 18.54
N ASN A 177 -5.37 -1.73 19.78
CA ASN A 177 -5.10 -2.53 20.98
C ASN A 177 -3.70 -3.09 21.18
N TYR A 178 -2.65 -2.55 20.60
CA TYR A 178 -1.43 -3.32 20.73
C TYR A 178 -0.21 -2.49 21.06
N LEU A 179 0.29 -2.79 22.13
CA LEU A 179 1.62 -3.12 22.59
C LEU A 179 2.71 -3.44 21.53
N TYR A 180 2.40 -3.24 20.24
CA TYR A 180 3.38 -3.35 19.16
C TYR A 180 4.38 -2.20 19.15
N PHE A 181 4.00 -1.13 19.80
CA PHE A 181 4.85 0.01 20.08
C PHE A 181 5.07 0.05 21.59
N ASN A 182 6.07 -0.67 22.07
CA ASN A 182 6.59 -0.40 23.39
C ASN A 182 7.28 0.97 23.38
N ALA A 183 7.49 1.56 24.54
CA ALA A 183 8.13 2.88 24.67
C ALA A 183 9.50 2.95 23.98
N GLU A 184 10.19 1.82 23.82
CA GLU A 184 11.49 1.70 23.14
C GLU A 184 11.38 1.86 21.63
N SER A 185 10.22 1.66 21.04
CA SER A 185 10.01 1.88 19.60
C SER A 185 9.57 3.30 19.26
N MET A 186 9.39 4.16 20.26
CA MET A 186 8.97 5.56 20.11
C MET A 186 10.12 6.56 20.27
N VAL A 187 11.36 6.09 20.46
CA VAL A 187 12.54 6.93 20.64
C VAL A 187 13.39 7.02 19.39
#